data_d173070ab41216ad5044281870681b26
#
_entry.id   d173070ab41216ad5044281870681b26
#
_cell.length_a   1.000
_cell.length_b   1.000
_cell.length_c   1.000
_cell.angle_alpha   90.00
_cell.angle_beta   90.00
_cell.angle_gamma   90.00
#
_symmetry.space_group_name_H-M   'P 1'
#
loop_
_entity.id
_entity.type
_entity.pdbx_description
1 polymer ?
#
loop_
_entity_poly.entity_id
_entity_poly.type
_entity_poly.pdbx_seq_one_letter_code
_entity_poly.pdbx_strand_id
1 'polypeptide(L)'
;LAGQKNKCMVEVDGRPVIEYSLDCAANTDIDEIVVVVGFKAEDIINTYGTAYKDKQIKYVVQQEQRGLVHAIECAGSILNGDDFLLLLGDEVMVNPRHSQLIDEFKKDEAFAICGVLKVTERDLIKRTYAVVHDSNNVIYRLIEKPRNPLNGNMGTGDCVFNNEILSYIQYTPIHHERQEKELPDLIQCAIDDGKIVKTFEICEKYTNVNTRDDVSIAESFLK
;
A
#
# COMPACT_ATOMS: atom_id res chain seq x y z
N LEU A 1 19.68 4.21 -1.66
CA LEU A 1 19.47 2.88 -2.28
C LEU A 1 19.30 2.96 -3.81
N ALA A 2 18.95 4.11 -4.36
CA ALA A 2 18.75 4.30 -5.79
C ALA A 2 20.10 4.43 -6.55
N GLY A 3 20.36 3.54 -7.50
CA GLY A 3 21.49 3.69 -8.43
C GLY A 3 21.81 2.49 -9.30
N GLN A 4 21.82 1.28 -8.79
CA GLN A 4 22.20 0.09 -9.55
C GLN A 4 21.13 -1.02 -9.60
N LYS A 5 20.23 -1.13 -8.62
CA LYS A 5 19.16 -2.14 -8.54
C LYS A 5 17.80 -1.47 -8.35
N ASN A 6 16.73 -2.18 -8.68
CA ASN A 6 15.38 -1.79 -8.31
C ASN A 6 15.28 -1.71 -6.77
N LYS A 7 14.61 -0.67 -6.25
CA LYS A 7 14.46 -0.45 -4.81
C LYS A 7 13.83 -1.65 -4.09
N CYS A 8 12.82 -2.26 -4.72
CA CYS A 8 12.10 -3.40 -4.17
C CYS A 8 12.95 -4.70 -4.14
N MET A 9 14.12 -4.71 -4.81
CA MET A 9 15.09 -5.80 -4.80
C MET A 9 16.23 -5.59 -3.78
N VAL A 10 16.13 -4.58 -2.92
CA VAL A 10 17.05 -4.41 -1.78
C VAL A 10 16.77 -5.51 -0.77
N GLU A 11 17.85 -6.13 -0.28
CA GLU A 11 17.72 -7.23 0.69
C GLU A 11 17.49 -6.72 2.12
N VAL A 12 16.55 -7.37 2.80
CA VAL A 12 16.27 -7.26 4.22
C VAL A 12 16.28 -8.68 4.77
N ASP A 13 17.14 -8.95 5.74
CA ASP A 13 17.36 -10.29 6.31
C ASP A 13 17.61 -11.37 5.23
N GLY A 14 18.44 -11.02 4.21
CA GLY A 14 18.88 -11.91 3.13
C GLY A 14 17.84 -12.20 2.04
N ARG A 15 16.71 -11.49 2.00
CA ARG A 15 15.69 -11.64 0.95
C ARG A 15 15.23 -10.27 0.42
N PRO A 16 14.89 -10.16 -0.89
CA PRO A 16 14.36 -8.92 -1.47
C PRO A 16 13.14 -8.39 -0.71
N VAL A 17 13.09 -7.08 -0.47
CA VAL A 17 12.01 -6.49 0.33
C VAL A 17 10.61 -6.72 -0.27
N ILE A 18 10.49 -6.80 -1.60
CA ILE A 18 9.22 -7.10 -2.26
C ILE A 18 8.62 -8.45 -1.82
N GLU A 19 9.44 -9.40 -1.40
CA GLU A 19 8.95 -10.72 -0.99
C GLU A 19 8.10 -10.68 0.26
N TYR A 20 8.29 -9.68 1.14
CA TYR A 20 7.41 -9.50 2.30
C TYR A 20 5.98 -9.20 1.87
N SER A 21 5.79 -8.33 0.86
CA SER A 21 4.47 -8.04 0.31
C SER A 21 3.91 -9.19 -0.54
N LEU A 22 4.77 -9.86 -1.32
CA LEU A 22 4.37 -11.06 -2.07
C LEU A 22 3.94 -12.20 -1.14
N ASP A 23 4.61 -12.37 0.01
CA ASP A 23 4.20 -13.33 1.04
C ASP A 23 2.85 -12.95 1.66
N CYS A 24 2.63 -11.66 1.96
CA CYS A 24 1.33 -11.19 2.42
C CYS A 24 0.23 -11.54 1.41
N ALA A 25 0.44 -11.24 0.14
CA ALA A 25 -0.51 -11.58 -0.92
C ALA A 25 -0.75 -13.08 -1.03
N ALA A 26 0.33 -13.88 -1.12
CA ALA A 26 0.24 -15.33 -1.29
C ALA A 26 -0.43 -16.05 -0.11
N ASN A 27 -0.38 -15.48 1.10
CA ASN A 27 -1.02 -16.03 2.30
C ASN A 27 -2.50 -15.63 2.44
N THR A 28 -3.08 -14.97 1.43
CA THR A 28 -4.50 -14.59 1.39
C THR A 28 -5.27 -15.39 0.34
N ASP A 29 -6.61 -15.33 0.42
CA ASP A 29 -7.52 -15.95 -0.54
C ASP A 29 -7.76 -15.02 -1.75
N ILE A 30 -6.67 -14.65 -2.43
CA ILE A 30 -6.70 -13.92 -3.71
C ILE A 30 -6.45 -14.88 -4.86
N ASP A 31 -6.93 -14.55 -6.06
CA ASP A 31 -6.77 -15.41 -7.24
C ASP A 31 -5.41 -15.17 -7.93
N GLU A 32 -5.00 -13.92 -8.05
CA GLU A 32 -3.79 -13.54 -8.79
C GLU A 32 -3.12 -12.29 -8.19
N ILE A 33 -1.84 -12.10 -8.54
CA ILE A 33 -1.05 -10.94 -8.16
C ILE A 33 -0.77 -10.11 -9.41
N VAL A 34 -1.12 -8.82 -9.38
CA VAL A 34 -0.75 -7.85 -10.41
C VAL A 34 0.41 -7.00 -9.89
N VAL A 35 1.59 -7.15 -10.47
CA VAL A 35 2.77 -6.37 -10.09
C VAL A 35 2.95 -5.21 -11.07
N VAL A 36 2.76 -3.98 -10.58
CA VAL A 36 3.07 -2.77 -11.36
C VAL A 36 4.57 -2.48 -11.23
N VAL A 37 5.27 -2.52 -12.34
CA VAL A 37 6.72 -2.32 -12.42
C VAL A 37 7.05 -1.07 -13.25
N GLY A 38 8.13 -0.39 -12.89
CA GLY A 38 8.61 0.80 -13.59
C GLY A 38 10.12 0.74 -13.81
N PHE A 39 10.86 1.54 -13.05
CA PHE A 39 12.32 1.56 -13.13
C PHE A 39 12.92 0.18 -12.90
N LYS A 40 13.76 -0.30 -13.84
CA LYS A 40 14.37 -1.63 -13.81
C LYS A 40 13.35 -2.75 -13.56
N ALA A 41 12.27 -2.72 -14.31
CA ALA A 41 11.22 -3.73 -14.30
C ALA A 41 11.79 -5.15 -14.49
N GLU A 42 12.83 -5.27 -15.31
CA GLU A 42 13.52 -6.54 -15.60
C GLU A 42 14.08 -7.23 -14.36
N ASP A 43 14.51 -6.49 -13.34
CA ASP A 43 15.03 -7.08 -12.10
C ASP A 43 13.95 -7.93 -11.41
N ILE A 44 12.72 -7.42 -11.36
CA ILE A 44 11.58 -8.10 -10.72
C ILE A 44 11.04 -9.21 -11.64
N ILE A 45 10.78 -8.89 -12.92
CA ILE A 45 10.21 -9.84 -13.88
C ILE A 45 11.09 -11.09 -14.04
N ASN A 46 12.42 -10.90 -14.17
CA ASN A 46 13.36 -12.00 -14.33
C ASN A 46 13.50 -12.85 -13.06
N THR A 47 13.31 -12.24 -11.87
CA THR A 47 13.43 -12.97 -10.61
C THR A 47 12.20 -13.83 -10.32
N TYR A 48 11.00 -13.30 -10.54
CA TYR A 48 9.76 -13.97 -10.12
C TYR A 48 9.00 -14.64 -11.27
N GLY A 49 9.30 -14.30 -12.52
CA GLY A 49 8.62 -14.90 -13.68
C GLY A 49 7.12 -14.69 -13.62
N THR A 50 6.33 -15.75 -13.86
CA THR A 50 4.87 -15.69 -13.96
C THR A 50 4.12 -16.23 -12.73
N ALA A 51 4.83 -16.58 -11.65
CA ALA A 51 4.22 -17.13 -10.46
C ALA A 51 5.04 -16.84 -9.20
N TYR A 52 4.35 -16.69 -8.08
CA TYR A 52 4.95 -16.66 -6.74
C TYR A 52 4.17 -17.61 -5.83
N LYS A 53 4.83 -18.63 -5.31
CA LYS A 53 4.18 -19.77 -4.62
C LYS A 53 3.07 -20.35 -5.51
N ASP A 54 1.84 -20.41 -5.03
CA ASP A 54 0.64 -20.91 -5.71
C ASP A 54 -0.12 -19.85 -6.53
N LYS A 55 0.33 -18.58 -6.50
CA LYS A 55 -0.35 -17.46 -7.16
C LYS A 55 0.29 -17.14 -8.51
N GLN A 56 -0.56 -16.86 -9.50
CA GLN A 56 -0.10 -16.34 -10.79
C GLN A 56 0.28 -14.86 -10.66
N ILE A 57 1.35 -14.46 -11.36
CA ILE A 57 1.76 -13.05 -11.46
C ILE A 57 1.49 -12.55 -12.87
N LYS A 58 0.82 -11.39 -12.95
CA LYS A 58 0.73 -10.55 -14.14
C LYS A 58 1.51 -9.27 -13.91
N TYR A 59 2.11 -8.73 -14.97
CA TYR A 59 2.87 -7.48 -14.88
C TYR A 59 2.21 -6.36 -15.66
N VAL A 60 2.25 -5.16 -15.09
CA VAL A 60 1.90 -3.91 -15.75
C VAL A 60 3.10 -3.00 -15.71
N VAL A 61 3.49 -2.45 -16.88
CA VAL A 61 4.61 -1.51 -16.94
C VAL A 61 4.10 -0.08 -16.80
N GLN A 62 4.48 0.57 -15.72
CA GLN A 62 4.28 2.00 -15.53
C GLN A 62 5.38 2.75 -16.29
N GLN A 63 5.09 3.19 -17.51
CA GLN A 63 6.04 3.84 -18.40
C GLN A 63 6.55 5.18 -17.83
N GLU A 64 5.64 5.99 -17.31
CA GLU A 64 5.93 7.24 -16.63
C GLU A 64 5.67 7.10 -15.15
N GLN A 65 6.69 7.33 -14.33
CA GLN A 65 6.58 7.20 -12.88
C GLN A 65 5.95 8.46 -12.27
N ARG A 66 4.60 8.51 -12.30
CA ARG A 66 3.79 9.62 -11.78
C ARG A 66 3.12 9.28 -10.43
N GLY A 67 3.83 8.53 -9.57
CA GLY A 67 3.40 8.17 -8.24
C GLY A 67 2.48 6.94 -8.17
N LEU A 68 2.02 6.65 -6.94
CA LEU A 68 1.28 5.43 -6.60
C LEU A 68 -0.12 5.38 -7.25
N VAL A 69 -0.86 6.48 -7.23
CA VAL A 69 -2.21 6.52 -7.83
C VAL A 69 -2.15 6.26 -9.34
N HIS A 70 -1.10 6.74 -10.03
CA HIS A 70 -0.88 6.41 -11.44
C HIS A 70 -0.52 4.93 -11.65
N ALA A 71 0.19 4.29 -10.71
CA ALA A 71 0.43 2.85 -10.76
C ALA A 71 -0.89 2.06 -10.63
N ILE A 72 -1.79 2.47 -9.74
CA ILE A 72 -3.14 1.91 -9.62
C ILE A 72 -3.93 2.10 -10.91
N GLU A 73 -3.88 3.28 -11.52
CA GLU A 73 -4.52 3.58 -12.80
C GLU A 73 -4.03 2.64 -13.92
N CYS A 74 -2.71 2.42 -14.01
CA CYS A 74 -2.12 1.49 -14.97
C CYS A 74 -2.63 0.05 -14.79
N ALA A 75 -2.88 -0.39 -13.56
CA ALA A 75 -3.41 -1.72 -13.27
C ALA A 75 -4.90 -1.87 -13.61
N GLY A 76 -5.65 -0.78 -13.72
CA GLY A 76 -7.11 -0.78 -13.81
C GLY A 76 -7.69 -1.69 -14.89
N SER A 77 -7.05 -1.79 -16.06
CA SER A 77 -7.52 -2.65 -17.15
C SER A 77 -7.37 -4.16 -16.86
N ILE A 78 -6.37 -4.53 -16.03
CA ILE A 78 -6.13 -5.94 -15.66
C ILE A 78 -7.05 -6.34 -14.50
N LEU A 79 -7.39 -5.41 -13.61
CA LEU A 79 -8.33 -5.65 -12.51
C LEU A 79 -9.74 -6.00 -12.99
N ASN A 80 -10.11 -5.63 -14.23
CA ASN A 80 -11.31 -6.06 -14.94
C ASN A 80 -12.63 -5.89 -14.16
N GLY A 81 -12.70 -4.93 -13.25
CA GLY A 81 -13.85 -4.67 -12.39
C GLY A 81 -13.84 -5.38 -11.06
N ASP A 82 -12.84 -6.21 -10.77
CA ASP A 82 -12.71 -6.89 -9.49
C ASP A 82 -12.20 -5.93 -8.39
N ASP A 83 -12.71 -6.12 -7.18
CA ASP A 83 -12.17 -5.49 -5.98
C ASP A 83 -10.74 -5.96 -5.75
N PHE A 84 -9.90 -5.14 -5.12
CA PHE A 84 -8.49 -5.47 -5.01
C PHE A 84 -7.84 -5.09 -3.67
N LEU A 85 -6.83 -5.86 -3.29
CA LEU A 85 -5.90 -5.54 -2.22
C LEU A 85 -4.69 -4.82 -2.81
N LEU A 86 -4.45 -3.58 -2.37
CA LEU A 86 -3.23 -2.83 -2.65
C LEU A 86 -2.16 -3.17 -1.63
N LEU A 87 -0.97 -3.51 -2.10
CA LEU A 87 0.24 -3.70 -1.29
C LEU A 87 1.39 -2.90 -1.90
N LEU A 88 2.28 -2.36 -1.08
CA LEU A 88 3.50 -1.70 -1.54
C LEU A 88 4.69 -2.64 -1.45
N GLY A 89 5.50 -2.71 -2.52
CA GLY A 89 6.63 -3.62 -2.63
C GLY A 89 7.87 -3.25 -1.81
N ASP A 90 7.79 -2.23 -0.97
CA ASP A 90 8.89 -1.74 -0.13
C ASP A 90 8.54 -1.70 1.36
N GLU A 91 7.49 -2.40 1.76
CA GLU A 91 7.00 -2.45 3.14
C GLU A 91 7.39 -3.75 3.84
N VAL A 92 7.74 -3.65 5.12
CA VAL A 92 8.00 -4.79 6.01
C VAL A 92 7.12 -4.65 7.24
N MET A 93 6.35 -5.72 7.51
CA MET A 93 5.41 -5.80 8.63
C MET A 93 5.69 -7.01 9.52
N VAL A 94 5.44 -6.88 10.81
CA VAL A 94 5.45 -7.98 11.78
C VAL A 94 4.03 -8.39 12.09
N ASN A 95 3.75 -9.69 12.01
CA ASN A 95 2.43 -10.27 12.24
C ASN A 95 1.34 -9.59 11.37
N PRO A 96 1.52 -9.55 10.03
CA PRO A 96 0.56 -8.92 9.12
C PRO A 96 -0.78 -9.69 9.12
N ARG A 97 -1.89 -8.96 9.02
CA ARG A 97 -3.26 -9.50 9.14
C ARG A 97 -4.09 -9.28 7.87
N HIS A 98 -3.48 -9.46 6.69
CA HIS A 98 -4.14 -9.21 5.39
C HIS A 98 -5.33 -10.12 5.13
N SER A 99 -5.30 -11.40 5.55
CA SER A 99 -6.45 -12.28 5.43
C SER A 99 -7.64 -11.75 6.23
N GLN A 100 -7.40 -11.29 7.46
CA GLN A 100 -8.46 -10.71 8.30
C GLN A 100 -8.97 -9.37 7.74
N LEU A 101 -8.09 -8.55 7.12
CA LEU A 101 -8.47 -7.32 6.44
C LEU A 101 -9.44 -7.60 5.28
N ILE A 102 -9.15 -8.62 4.46
CA ILE A 102 -10.02 -9.07 3.36
C ILE A 102 -11.33 -9.64 3.90
N ASP A 103 -11.27 -10.45 4.96
CA ASP A 103 -12.47 -11.02 5.58
C ASP A 103 -13.39 -9.92 6.12
N GLU A 104 -12.81 -8.87 6.73
CA GLU A 104 -13.58 -7.72 7.22
C GLU A 104 -14.23 -6.96 6.05
N PHE A 105 -13.48 -6.73 4.97
CA PHE A 105 -14.00 -6.08 3.77
C PHE A 105 -15.15 -6.86 3.14
N LYS A 106 -15.06 -8.20 3.06
CA LYS A 106 -16.12 -9.07 2.53
C LYS A 106 -17.39 -9.09 3.40
N LYS A 107 -17.27 -8.84 4.70
CA LYS A 107 -18.39 -8.83 5.67
C LYS A 107 -19.08 -7.48 5.78
N ASP A 108 -18.33 -6.41 5.56
CA ASP A 108 -18.77 -5.04 5.74
C ASP A 108 -19.24 -4.45 4.39
N GLU A 109 -20.16 -3.49 4.46
CA GLU A 109 -20.54 -2.68 3.29
C GLU A 109 -19.56 -1.52 3.05
N ALA A 110 -18.31 -1.63 3.54
CA ALA A 110 -17.31 -0.61 3.36
C ALA A 110 -16.85 -0.53 1.90
N PHE A 111 -16.74 0.70 1.41
CA PHE A 111 -16.18 0.98 0.09
C PHE A 111 -14.68 0.71 0.01
N ALA A 112 -13.98 0.94 1.12
CA ALA A 112 -12.58 0.59 1.29
C ALA A 112 -12.26 0.37 2.77
N ILE A 113 -11.21 -0.42 3.03
CA ILE A 113 -10.62 -0.55 4.37
C ILE A 113 -9.13 -0.28 4.27
N CYS A 114 -8.65 0.71 5.03
CA CYS A 114 -7.25 1.10 5.08
C CYS A 114 -6.54 0.42 6.25
N GLY A 115 -5.40 -0.21 5.96
CA GLY A 115 -4.49 -0.72 6.97
C GLY A 115 -3.88 0.43 7.77
N VAL A 116 -3.97 0.35 9.10
CA VAL A 116 -3.40 1.35 10.01
C VAL A 116 -2.58 0.70 11.11
N LEU A 117 -1.69 1.48 11.71
CA LEU A 117 -0.94 1.12 12.90
C LEU A 117 -1.03 2.25 13.93
N LYS A 118 -1.27 1.91 15.21
CA LYS A 118 -1.15 2.87 16.31
C LYS A 118 0.30 3.04 16.71
N VAL A 119 0.82 4.25 16.60
CA VAL A 119 2.20 4.58 16.96
C VAL A 119 2.24 5.59 18.11
N THR A 120 3.22 5.43 18.99
CA THR A 120 3.53 6.40 20.06
C THR A 120 4.41 7.54 19.52
N GLU A 121 5.32 7.22 18.63
CA GLU A 121 6.22 8.18 17.97
C GLU A 121 5.53 8.80 16.76
N ARG A 122 4.86 9.93 16.97
CA ARG A 122 4.11 10.63 15.91
C ARG A 122 4.97 11.07 14.73
N ASP A 123 6.28 11.18 14.89
CA ASP A 123 7.20 11.53 13.80
C ASP A 123 7.23 10.48 12.68
N LEU A 124 6.88 9.22 12.98
CA LEU A 124 6.71 8.18 11.97
C LEU A 124 5.60 8.51 10.97
N ILE A 125 4.53 9.17 11.43
CA ILE A 125 3.38 9.54 10.58
C ILE A 125 3.77 10.61 9.55
N LYS A 126 4.80 11.42 9.82
CA LYS A 126 5.30 12.43 8.87
C LYS A 126 5.86 11.82 7.59
N ARG A 127 6.14 10.52 7.59
CA ARG A 127 6.68 9.78 6.45
C ARG A 127 5.60 9.04 5.65
N THR A 128 4.41 8.94 6.22
CA THR A 128 3.24 8.27 5.65
C THR A 128 2.04 9.24 5.67
N TYR A 129 0.90 8.83 6.15
CA TYR A 129 -0.27 9.68 6.32
C TYR A 129 -0.95 9.46 7.68
N ALA A 130 -1.59 10.51 8.18
CA ALA A 130 -2.42 10.45 9.39
C ALA A 130 -3.85 10.08 9.03
N VAL A 131 -4.48 9.31 9.92
CA VAL A 131 -5.87 8.87 9.80
C VAL A 131 -6.70 9.41 10.95
N VAL A 132 -7.82 10.07 10.64
CA VAL A 132 -8.82 10.53 11.62
C VAL A 132 -10.10 9.73 11.41
N HIS A 133 -10.49 8.96 12.41
CA HIS A 133 -11.67 8.09 12.38
C HIS A 133 -12.46 8.20 13.69
N ASP A 134 -13.70 7.72 13.69
CA ASP A 134 -14.55 7.63 14.88
C ASP A 134 -14.34 6.33 15.67
N SER A 135 -15.19 6.13 16.69
CA SER A 135 -15.20 4.91 17.51
C SER A 135 -15.65 3.64 16.77
N ASN A 136 -16.26 3.79 15.60
CA ASN A 136 -16.70 2.68 14.74
C ASN A 136 -15.70 2.41 13.62
N ASN A 137 -14.49 3.00 13.72
CA ASN A 137 -13.43 2.92 12.72
C ASN A 137 -13.76 3.57 11.37
N VAL A 138 -14.80 4.38 11.27
CA VAL A 138 -15.15 5.11 10.03
C VAL A 138 -14.22 6.32 9.89
N ILE A 139 -13.54 6.40 8.74
CA ILE A 139 -12.58 7.46 8.43
C ILE A 139 -13.32 8.72 7.98
N TYR A 140 -12.96 9.85 8.55
CA TYR A 140 -13.42 11.17 8.12
C TYR A 140 -12.36 11.96 7.38
N ARG A 141 -11.08 11.78 7.77
CA ARG A 141 -10.00 12.55 7.17
C ARG A 141 -8.71 11.75 7.08
N LEU A 142 -8.07 11.89 5.93
CA LEU A 142 -6.71 11.43 5.65
C LEU A 142 -5.82 12.65 5.37
N ILE A 143 -4.60 12.65 5.88
CA ILE A 143 -3.66 13.77 5.72
C ILE A 143 -2.29 13.22 5.37
N GLU A 144 -1.90 13.40 4.11
CA GLU A 144 -0.60 12.97 3.59
C GLU A 144 0.54 13.75 4.25
N LYS A 145 1.53 13.04 4.80
CA LYS A 145 2.76 13.58 5.40
C LYS A 145 2.55 14.82 6.25
N PRO A 146 1.70 14.75 7.28
CA PRO A 146 1.34 15.91 8.08
C PRO A 146 2.57 16.47 8.82
N ARG A 147 2.75 17.79 8.83
CA ARG A 147 3.83 18.43 9.60
C ARG A 147 3.68 18.21 11.10
N ASN A 148 2.44 18.21 11.57
CA ASN A 148 2.09 18.00 12.98
C ASN A 148 0.94 17.00 13.08
N PRO A 149 1.23 15.68 13.21
CA PRO A 149 0.18 14.67 13.31
C PRO A 149 -0.72 14.88 14.54
N LEU A 150 -2.03 14.87 14.34
CA LEU A 150 -3.02 15.16 15.38
C LEU A 150 -3.17 14.01 16.39
N ASN A 151 -2.96 12.79 15.94
CA ASN A 151 -3.11 11.56 16.73
C ASN A 151 -1.98 10.57 16.43
N GLY A 152 -2.06 9.36 16.97
CA GLY A 152 -1.12 8.26 16.73
C GLY A 152 -1.58 7.25 15.68
N ASN A 153 -2.61 7.54 14.89
CA ASN A 153 -3.10 6.63 13.85
C ASN A 153 -2.35 6.87 12.54
N MET A 154 -1.41 5.98 12.24
CA MET A 154 -0.59 5.99 11.05
C MET A 154 -1.21 5.08 9.99
N GLY A 155 -1.45 5.61 8.79
CA GLY A 155 -1.83 4.78 7.66
C GLY A 155 -0.61 4.09 7.04
N THR A 156 -0.81 2.86 6.58
CA THR A 156 0.13 2.10 5.75
C THR A 156 -0.26 2.22 4.28
N GLY A 157 0.55 1.67 3.36
CA GLY A 157 0.17 1.61 1.94
C GLY A 157 -0.92 0.56 1.65
N ASP A 158 -1.15 -0.36 2.58
CA ASP A 158 -1.99 -1.53 2.36
C ASP A 158 -3.47 -1.23 2.59
N CYS A 159 -4.27 -1.43 1.55
CA CYS A 159 -5.71 -1.15 1.56
C CYS A 159 -6.47 -2.17 0.72
N VAL A 160 -7.70 -2.49 1.11
CA VAL A 160 -8.66 -3.18 0.23
C VAL A 160 -9.65 -2.16 -0.32
N PHE A 161 -9.90 -2.23 -1.61
CA PHE A 161 -10.75 -1.30 -2.34
C PHE A 161 -11.86 -2.00 -3.11
N ASN A 162 -13.06 -1.42 -3.07
CA ASN A 162 -14.01 -1.63 -4.15
C ASN A 162 -13.45 -1.05 -5.45
N ASN A 163 -13.62 -1.76 -6.56
CA ASN A 163 -13.06 -1.36 -7.86
C ASN A 163 -13.51 0.03 -8.33
N GLU A 164 -14.67 0.50 -7.88
CA GLU A 164 -15.17 1.85 -8.20
C GLU A 164 -14.20 2.97 -7.77
N ILE A 165 -13.23 2.69 -6.87
CA ILE A 165 -12.18 3.65 -6.48
C ILE A 165 -11.42 4.21 -7.69
N LEU A 166 -11.28 3.42 -8.76
CA LEU A 166 -10.63 3.85 -10.00
C LEU A 166 -11.33 5.05 -10.65
N SER A 167 -12.65 5.18 -10.47
CA SER A 167 -13.41 6.33 -10.99
C SER A 167 -13.07 7.65 -10.31
N TYR A 168 -12.54 7.60 -9.08
CA TYR A 168 -12.13 8.77 -8.30
C TYR A 168 -10.75 9.31 -8.69
N ILE A 169 -9.94 8.53 -9.44
CA ILE A 169 -8.61 8.96 -9.88
C ILE A 169 -8.68 10.29 -10.64
N GLN A 170 -9.66 10.48 -11.51
CA GLN A 170 -9.82 11.71 -12.28
C GLN A 170 -10.08 12.95 -11.42
N TYR A 171 -10.69 12.79 -10.25
CA TYR A 171 -11.01 13.86 -9.30
C TYR A 171 -9.91 14.09 -8.26
N THR A 172 -8.96 13.15 -8.13
CA THR A 172 -7.86 13.26 -7.17
C THR A 172 -6.95 14.42 -7.55
N PRO A 173 -6.67 15.37 -6.62
CA PRO A 173 -5.82 16.50 -6.90
C PRO A 173 -4.36 16.07 -7.12
N ILE A 174 -3.64 16.84 -7.93
CA ILE A 174 -2.20 16.68 -8.09
C ILE A 174 -1.52 17.50 -7.00
N HIS A 175 -0.65 16.86 -6.22
CA HIS A 175 0.12 17.54 -5.19
C HIS A 175 1.08 18.55 -5.83
N HIS A 176 1.00 19.82 -5.43
CA HIS A 176 1.66 20.93 -6.12
C HIS A 176 3.21 20.85 -6.13
N GLU A 177 3.84 20.28 -5.09
CA GLU A 177 5.29 20.13 -5.03
C GLU A 177 5.78 18.84 -5.71
N ARG A 178 5.11 17.70 -5.45
CA ARG A 178 5.53 16.39 -5.96
C ARG A 178 5.03 16.10 -7.38
N GLN A 179 4.05 16.86 -7.86
CA GLN A 179 3.41 16.67 -9.18
C GLN A 179 2.81 15.27 -9.37
N GLU A 180 2.39 14.66 -8.26
CA GLU A 180 1.79 13.33 -8.19
C GLU A 180 0.44 13.38 -7.48
N LYS A 181 -0.42 12.41 -7.78
CA LYS A 181 -1.65 12.14 -7.02
C LYS A 181 -1.31 11.21 -5.86
N GLU A 182 -1.73 11.57 -4.67
CA GLU A 182 -1.42 10.82 -3.45
C GLU A 182 -2.55 9.86 -3.08
N LEU A 183 -2.20 8.71 -2.51
CA LEU A 183 -3.18 7.69 -2.10
C LEU A 183 -4.21 8.23 -1.09
N PRO A 184 -3.82 8.97 -0.04
CA PRO A 184 -4.79 9.55 0.89
C PRO A 184 -5.76 10.53 0.24
N ASP A 185 -5.32 11.29 -0.77
CA ASP A 185 -6.18 12.23 -1.50
C ASP A 185 -7.18 11.49 -2.41
N LEU A 186 -6.76 10.36 -3.03
CA LEU A 186 -7.68 9.49 -3.77
C LEU A 186 -8.78 8.95 -2.87
N ILE A 187 -8.41 8.41 -1.71
CA ILE A 187 -9.37 7.87 -0.74
C ILE A 187 -10.27 8.99 -0.19
N GLN A 188 -9.70 10.17 0.06
CA GLN A 188 -10.47 11.32 0.56
C GLN A 188 -11.54 11.77 -0.43
N CYS A 189 -11.28 11.72 -1.75
CA CYS A 189 -12.30 12.02 -2.75
C CYS A 189 -13.53 11.10 -2.62
N ALA A 190 -13.32 9.81 -2.35
CA ALA A 190 -14.43 8.88 -2.15
C ALA A 190 -15.18 9.16 -0.82
N ILE A 191 -14.46 9.50 0.26
CA ILE A 191 -15.06 9.89 1.54
C ILE A 191 -15.91 11.15 1.39
N ASP A 192 -15.38 12.16 0.68
CA ASP A 192 -16.08 13.44 0.46
C ASP A 192 -17.34 13.26 -0.41
N ASP A 193 -17.39 12.19 -1.21
CA ASP A 193 -18.57 11.76 -1.99
C ASP A 193 -19.51 10.83 -1.19
N GLY A 194 -19.28 10.67 0.12
CA GLY A 194 -20.14 9.90 1.03
C GLY A 194 -19.90 8.40 1.07
N LYS A 195 -18.80 7.90 0.45
CA LYS A 195 -18.42 6.49 0.56
C LYS A 195 -17.92 6.16 1.96
N ILE A 196 -18.31 5.01 2.48
CA ILE A 196 -17.87 4.54 3.80
C ILE A 196 -16.49 3.88 3.67
N VAL A 197 -15.47 4.51 4.27
CA VAL A 197 -14.11 3.98 4.36
C VAL A 197 -13.78 3.73 5.82
N LYS A 198 -13.19 2.58 6.13
CA LYS A 198 -12.88 2.17 7.50
C LYS A 198 -11.39 1.93 7.72
N THR A 199 -10.98 1.87 8.98
CA THR A 199 -9.64 1.45 9.37
C THR A 199 -9.62 0.02 9.85
N PHE A 200 -8.47 -0.65 9.64
CA PHE A 200 -8.15 -1.95 10.21
C PHE A 200 -6.71 -1.94 10.73
N GLU A 201 -6.48 -2.39 11.96
CA GLU A 201 -5.13 -2.50 12.52
C GLU A 201 -4.40 -3.68 11.89
N ILE A 202 -3.50 -3.39 10.92
CA ILE A 202 -2.98 -4.37 9.96
C ILE A 202 -1.80 -5.21 10.47
N CYS A 203 -1.01 -4.68 11.41
CA CYS A 203 0.21 -5.34 11.90
C CYS A 203 0.62 -4.82 13.29
N GLU A 204 1.66 -5.41 13.87
CA GLU A 204 2.23 -4.98 15.16
C GLU A 204 3.40 -3.99 15.00
N LYS A 205 4.21 -4.16 13.93
CA LYS A 205 5.30 -3.25 13.56
C LYS A 205 5.32 -3.05 12.06
N TYR A 206 5.77 -1.88 11.65
CA TYR A 206 5.78 -1.47 10.26
C TYR A 206 6.98 -0.57 9.96
N THR A 207 7.58 -0.75 8.79
CA THR A 207 8.47 0.21 8.18
C THR A 207 8.44 0.07 6.67
N ASN A 208 8.64 1.18 5.95
CA ASN A 208 8.92 1.17 4.53
C ASN A 208 10.43 1.39 4.28
N VAL A 209 11.00 0.63 3.35
CA VAL A 209 12.44 0.58 3.10
C VAL A 209 12.82 1.59 2.02
N ASN A 210 13.22 2.79 2.42
CA ASN A 210 13.67 3.86 1.54
C ASN A 210 15.18 4.15 1.65
N THR A 211 15.74 3.93 2.82
CA THR A 211 17.14 4.21 3.16
C THR A 211 17.83 2.97 3.73
N ARG A 212 19.14 3.04 3.96
CA ARG A 212 19.88 1.97 4.66
C ARG A 212 19.47 1.85 6.13
N ASP A 213 19.10 2.95 6.75
CA ASP A 213 18.64 2.95 8.14
C ASP A 213 17.30 2.21 8.24
N ASP A 214 16.40 2.35 7.25
CA ASP A 214 15.14 1.60 7.20
C ASP A 214 15.38 0.09 7.06
N VAL A 215 16.41 -0.35 6.32
CA VAL A 215 16.82 -1.77 6.27
C VAL A 215 17.18 -2.25 7.67
N SER A 216 18.02 -1.51 8.39
CA SER A 216 18.43 -1.88 9.76
C SER A 216 17.24 -1.92 10.73
N ILE A 217 16.27 -1.01 10.58
CA ILE A 217 15.02 -1.01 11.35
C ILE A 217 14.22 -2.26 11.04
N ALA A 218 14.00 -2.58 9.76
CA ALA A 218 13.28 -3.77 9.32
C ALA A 218 13.92 -5.06 9.86
N GLU A 219 15.25 -5.20 9.73
CA GLU A 219 15.99 -6.34 10.29
C GLU A 219 15.85 -6.46 11.80
N SER A 220 15.76 -5.34 12.51
CA SER A 220 15.55 -5.33 13.97
C SER A 220 14.17 -5.86 14.37
N PHE A 221 13.18 -5.77 13.48
CA PHE A 221 11.83 -6.29 13.71
C PHE A 221 11.75 -7.81 13.56
N LEU A 222 12.63 -8.39 12.75
CA LEU A 222 12.60 -9.80 12.35
C LEU A 222 13.43 -10.71 13.29
N LYS A 223 14.20 -10.10 14.20
CA LYS A 223 14.98 -10.78 15.26
C LYS A 223 14.14 -11.02 16.51
#